data_a99b4ddb1521c7ecdd06753c498d10c4
#
_entry.id   a99b4ddb1521c7ecdd06753c498d10c4
#
_cell.length_a   1.000
_cell.length_b   1.000
_cell.length_c   1.000
_cell.angle_alpha   90.00
_cell.angle_beta   90.00
_cell.angle_gamma   90.00
#
_symmetry.space_group_name_H-M   'P 1'
#
loop_
_entity.id
_entity.type
_entity.pdbx_description
1 polymer ?
#
loop_
_entity_poly.entity_id
_entity_poly.type
_entity_poly.pdbx_seq_one_letter_code
_entity_poly.pdbx_strand_id
1 'polypeptide(L)'
;MSFGLLERYDCQTWANWANKKAEQSMPIYLAGVSMGATSVLMASELELPDNVYGIAADSAFTSPHAIWKHVTENNLHLPYAMHKASADRMCEKRIQIHADAASTTEALTHCQVPVLFVHGTDDHFVPVEMTYENYKACASEKRLLIVPGADHCLSYLKEKNAYERIAKEFWEICEQRKENPQI
;
A
#
# COMPACT_ATOMS: atom_id res chain seq x y z
N MET A 1 -5.95 13.75 6.97
CA MET A 1 -6.13 12.51 6.19
C MET A 1 -6.14 12.89 4.72
N SER A 2 -5.18 12.37 3.95
CA SER A 2 -4.92 12.75 2.56
C SER A 2 -4.87 11.56 1.58
N PHE A 3 -5.42 10.41 1.99
CA PHE A 3 -5.50 9.19 1.16
C PHE A 3 -4.13 8.68 0.65
N GLY A 4 -3.09 8.81 1.46
CA GLY A 4 -1.73 8.41 1.14
C GLY A 4 -0.83 9.53 0.61
N LEU A 5 -1.40 10.63 0.08
CA LEU A 5 -0.65 11.69 -0.59
C LEU A 5 0.37 12.39 0.33
N LEU A 6 0.01 12.67 1.56
CA LEU A 6 0.92 13.25 2.57
C LEU A 6 1.50 12.16 3.47
N GLU A 7 0.69 11.15 3.82
CA GLU A 7 1.08 10.07 4.72
C GLU A 7 2.29 9.28 4.20
N ARG A 8 2.55 9.24 2.86
CA ARG A 8 3.76 8.63 2.30
C ARG A 8 5.05 9.29 2.80
N TYR A 9 5.05 10.60 3.02
CA TYR A 9 6.19 11.34 3.58
C TYR A 9 6.35 11.10 5.08
N ASP A 10 5.24 10.85 5.79
CA ASP A 10 5.29 10.42 7.19
C ASP A 10 5.92 9.02 7.28
N CYS A 11 5.57 8.10 6.39
CA CYS A 11 6.21 6.77 6.29
C CYS A 11 7.73 6.89 6.09
N GLN A 12 8.17 7.72 5.15
CA GLN A 12 9.60 7.98 4.91
C GLN A 12 10.27 8.57 6.16
N THR A 13 9.63 9.54 6.81
CA THR A 13 10.16 10.20 8.01
C THR A 13 10.34 9.20 9.16
N TRP A 14 9.34 8.34 9.38
CA TRP A 14 9.40 7.30 10.41
C TRP A 14 10.44 6.22 10.07
N ALA A 15 10.57 5.82 8.81
CA ALA A 15 11.62 4.89 8.36
C ALA A 15 13.02 5.47 8.64
N ASN A 16 13.25 6.73 8.29
CA ASN A 16 14.50 7.43 8.55
C ASN A 16 14.79 7.57 10.06
N TRP A 17 13.77 7.86 10.86
CA TRP A 17 13.91 7.93 12.31
C TRP A 17 14.25 6.56 12.91
N ALA A 18 13.55 5.50 12.49
CA ALA A 18 13.81 4.13 12.95
C ALA A 18 15.22 3.69 12.58
N ASN A 19 15.67 3.97 11.34
CA ASN A 19 17.02 3.69 10.87
C ASN A 19 18.11 4.34 11.78
N LYS A 20 17.93 5.62 12.13
CA LYS A 20 18.84 6.31 13.03
C LYS A 20 18.84 5.71 14.44
N LYS A 21 17.68 5.29 14.95
CA LYS A 21 17.56 4.69 16.29
C LYS A 21 18.13 3.29 16.36
N ALA A 22 18.03 2.52 15.29
CA ALA A 22 18.53 1.16 15.18
C ALA A 22 20.03 1.10 14.79
N GLU A 23 20.73 2.23 14.79
CA GLU A 23 22.14 2.33 14.39
C GLU A 23 22.42 1.65 13.03
N GLN A 24 21.45 1.72 12.13
CA GLN A 24 21.45 1.12 10.78
C GLN A 24 21.62 -0.42 10.74
N SER A 25 21.52 -1.10 11.88
CA SER A 25 21.81 -2.53 11.99
C SER A 25 20.59 -3.45 11.92
N MET A 26 19.39 -2.92 12.16
CA MET A 26 18.16 -3.71 12.19
C MET A 26 17.34 -3.55 10.92
N PRO A 27 16.71 -4.63 10.40
CA PRO A 27 15.78 -4.53 9.29
C PRO A 27 14.53 -3.75 9.68
N ILE A 28 14.05 -2.94 8.74
CA ILE A 28 12.80 -2.19 8.85
C ILE A 28 11.81 -2.78 7.85
N TYR A 29 10.58 -3.04 8.29
CA TYR A 29 9.46 -3.43 7.43
C TYR A 29 8.39 -2.36 7.51
N LEU A 30 7.92 -1.88 6.37
CA LEU A 30 6.77 -0.98 6.30
C LEU A 30 5.52 -1.82 6.15
N ALA A 31 4.58 -1.69 7.06
CA ALA A 31 3.32 -2.42 6.99
C ALA A 31 2.13 -1.48 7.14
N GLY A 32 1.07 -1.75 6.40
CA GLY A 32 -0.14 -0.96 6.48
C GLY A 32 -1.39 -1.73 6.07
N VAL A 33 -2.53 -1.22 6.52
CA VAL A 33 -3.86 -1.75 6.18
C VAL A 33 -4.69 -0.61 5.60
N SER A 34 -5.47 -0.88 4.55
CA SER A 34 -6.36 0.09 3.89
C SER A 34 -5.57 1.34 3.45
N MET A 35 -5.92 2.53 3.95
CA MET A 35 -5.19 3.77 3.66
C MET A 35 -3.72 3.70 4.10
N GLY A 36 -3.42 2.99 5.21
CA GLY A 36 -2.04 2.75 5.64
C GLY A 36 -1.27 1.91 4.63
N ALA A 37 -1.90 0.88 4.05
CA ALA A 37 -1.33 0.08 2.97
C ALA A 37 -1.04 0.94 1.72
N THR A 38 -1.99 1.78 1.32
CA THR A 38 -1.80 2.74 0.21
C THR A 38 -0.65 3.70 0.50
N SER A 39 -0.53 4.18 1.74
CA SER A 39 0.54 5.11 2.15
C SER A 39 1.93 4.47 2.06
N VAL A 40 2.10 3.24 2.53
CA VAL A 40 3.39 2.54 2.44
C VAL A 40 3.74 2.13 1.01
N LEU A 41 2.73 1.81 0.17
CA LEU A 41 2.95 1.57 -1.25
C LEU A 41 3.35 2.85 -2.00
N MET A 42 2.71 3.99 -1.74
CA MET A 42 3.12 5.27 -2.32
C MET A 42 4.50 5.73 -1.82
N ALA A 43 4.89 5.35 -0.59
CA ALA A 43 6.22 5.65 -0.07
C ALA A 43 7.34 4.88 -0.79
N SER A 44 7.02 3.80 -1.51
CA SER A 44 8.01 2.98 -2.20
C SER A 44 8.77 3.68 -3.34
N GLU A 45 8.25 4.80 -3.86
CA GLU A 45 8.94 5.64 -4.86
C GLU A 45 9.89 6.66 -4.23
N LEU A 46 9.78 6.87 -2.90
CA LEU A 46 10.61 7.83 -2.19
C LEU A 46 11.95 7.19 -1.81
N GLU A 47 12.93 8.03 -1.53
CA GLU A 47 14.22 7.56 -1.01
C GLU A 47 14.04 7.01 0.42
N LEU A 48 14.01 5.69 0.54
CA LEU A 48 13.92 4.97 1.80
C LEU A 48 15.31 4.52 2.27
N PRO A 49 15.52 4.36 3.59
CA PRO A 49 16.79 3.80 4.11
C PRO A 49 17.08 2.40 3.54
N ASP A 50 18.37 2.10 3.34
CA ASP A 50 18.82 0.81 2.78
C ASP A 50 18.41 -0.41 3.61
N ASN A 51 18.14 -0.22 4.90
CA ASN A 51 17.65 -1.26 5.79
C ASN A 51 16.12 -1.40 5.81
N VAL A 52 15.39 -0.75 4.89
CA VAL A 52 14.00 -1.11 4.59
C VAL A 52 14.04 -2.36 3.72
N TYR A 53 13.64 -3.50 4.29
CA TYR A 53 13.76 -4.82 3.67
C TYR A 53 12.52 -5.23 2.88
N GLY A 54 11.35 -4.72 3.24
CA GLY A 54 10.12 -5.05 2.54
C GLY A 54 8.91 -4.22 2.97
N ILE A 55 7.85 -4.33 2.17
CA ILE A 55 6.57 -3.65 2.39
C ILE A 55 5.45 -4.70 2.44
N ALA A 56 4.57 -4.63 3.44
CA ALA A 56 3.37 -5.45 3.51
C ALA A 56 2.12 -4.56 3.45
N ALA A 57 1.26 -4.80 2.47
CA ALA A 57 0.10 -3.97 2.17
C ALA A 57 -1.18 -4.83 2.13
N ASP A 58 -2.08 -4.62 3.08
CA ASP A 58 -3.38 -5.30 3.15
C ASP A 58 -4.51 -4.34 2.78
N SER A 59 -5.36 -4.72 1.82
CA SER A 59 -6.54 -3.97 1.35
C SER A 59 -6.21 -2.56 0.84
N ALA A 60 -5.11 -2.40 0.07
CA ALA A 60 -4.69 -1.13 -0.49
C ALA A 60 -5.52 -0.73 -1.72
N PHE A 61 -5.88 0.54 -1.83
CA PHE A 61 -6.44 1.12 -3.06
C PHE A 61 -5.35 1.76 -3.93
N THR A 62 -5.67 1.99 -5.23
CA THR A 62 -4.67 2.44 -6.23
C THR A 62 -4.43 3.95 -6.23
N SER A 63 -5.44 4.75 -5.94
CA SER A 63 -5.34 6.21 -5.87
C SER A 63 -6.52 6.84 -5.14
N PRO A 64 -6.42 8.12 -4.70
CA PRO A 64 -7.56 8.84 -4.14
C PRO A 64 -8.78 8.83 -5.06
N HIS A 65 -8.60 9.10 -6.36
CA HIS A 65 -9.68 9.09 -7.32
C HIS A 65 -10.32 7.72 -7.51
N ALA A 66 -9.52 6.65 -7.51
CA ALA A 66 -10.03 5.30 -7.69
C ALA A 66 -10.97 4.90 -6.54
N ILE A 67 -10.55 5.14 -5.29
CA ILE A 67 -11.38 4.83 -4.13
C ILE A 67 -12.59 5.76 -4.04
N TRP A 68 -12.45 7.05 -4.30
CA TRP A 68 -13.59 7.98 -4.30
C TRP A 68 -14.62 7.62 -5.37
N LYS A 69 -14.15 7.25 -6.57
CA LYS A 69 -15.03 6.77 -7.62
C LYS A 69 -15.79 5.53 -7.18
N HIS A 70 -15.08 4.53 -6.68
CA HIS A 70 -15.71 3.29 -6.23
C HIS A 70 -16.79 3.55 -5.17
N VAL A 71 -16.44 4.28 -4.10
CA VAL A 71 -17.40 4.60 -3.02
C VAL A 71 -18.58 5.42 -3.54
N THR A 72 -18.34 6.40 -4.39
CA THR A 72 -19.42 7.27 -4.91
C THR A 72 -20.38 6.48 -5.82
N GLU A 73 -19.86 5.65 -6.72
CA GLU A 73 -20.67 4.94 -7.69
C GLU A 73 -21.32 3.67 -7.12
N ASN A 74 -20.59 2.89 -6.33
CA ASN A 74 -21.09 1.60 -5.85
C ASN A 74 -21.76 1.67 -4.47
N ASN A 75 -21.31 2.54 -3.58
CA ASN A 75 -21.87 2.61 -2.22
C ASN A 75 -22.92 3.74 -2.09
N LEU A 76 -22.69 4.88 -2.76
CA LEU A 76 -23.63 6.00 -2.71
C LEU A 76 -24.57 6.07 -3.91
N HIS A 77 -24.34 5.26 -4.95
CA HIS A 77 -25.11 5.23 -6.21
C HIS A 77 -25.19 6.59 -6.91
N LEU A 78 -24.10 7.39 -6.83
CA LEU A 78 -23.98 8.71 -7.46
C LEU A 78 -22.91 8.69 -8.55
N PRO A 79 -23.11 9.36 -9.71
CA PRO A 79 -22.11 9.43 -10.76
C PRO A 79 -20.88 10.22 -10.29
N TYR A 80 -19.70 9.57 -10.18
CA TYR A 80 -18.48 10.23 -9.73
C TYR A 80 -18.04 11.40 -10.63
N ALA A 81 -18.25 11.28 -11.94
CA ALA A 81 -17.89 12.32 -12.90
C ALA A 81 -18.47 13.70 -12.56
N MET A 82 -19.66 13.75 -11.96
CA MET A 82 -20.29 15.00 -11.51
C MET A 82 -19.64 15.59 -10.26
N HIS A 83 -18.94 14.79 -9.48
CA HIS A 83 -18.38 15.18 -8.19
C HIS A 83 -16.86 15.33 -8.23
N LYS A 84 -16.19 14.84 -9.30
CA LYS A 84 -14.71 14.85 -9.42
C LYS A 84 -14.12 16.23 -9.19
N ALA A 85 -14.60 17.25 -9.91
CA ALA A 85 -14.09 18.62 -9.79
C ALA A 85 -14.26 19.22 -8.38
N SER A 86 -15.31 18.81 -7.66
CA SER A 86 -15.52 19.23 -6.26
C SER A 86 -14.58 18.51 -5.31
N ALA A 87 -14.30 17.21 -5.55
CA ALA A 87 -13.33 16.43 -4.80
C ALA A 87 -11.92 17.01 -4.98
N ASP A 88 -11.52 17.32 -6.22
CA ASP A 88 -10.23 17.96 -6.52
C ASP A 88 -10.06 19.29 -5.80
N ARG A 89 -11.05 20.18 -5.91
CA ARG A 89 -11.01 21.48 -5.23
C ARG A 89 -10.95 21.35 -3.72
N MET A 90 -11.64 20.35 -3.14
CA MET A 90 -11.62 20.10 -1.70
C MET A 90 -10.24 19.57 -1.26
N CYS A 91 -9.65 18.68 -2.06
CA CYS A 91 -8.31 18.14 -1.83
C CYS A 91 -7.29 19.29 -1.82
N GLU A 92 -7.22 20.09 -2.90
CA GLU A 92 -6.34 21.25 -3.00
C GLU A 92 -6.52 22.25 -1.84
N LYS A 93 -7.77 22.57 -1.51
CA LYS A 93 -8.05 23.51 -0.42
C LYS A 93 -7.59 23.01 0.96
N ARG A 94 -7.67 21.71 1.21
CA ARG A 94 -7.38 21.12 2.52
C ARG A 94 -5.92 20.73 2.71
N ILE A 95 -5.28 20.19 1.68
CA ILE A 95 -3.93 19.64 1.79
C ILE A 95 -2.93 20.27 0.82
N GLN A 96 -3.37 21.22 -0.03
CA GLN A 96 -2.55 21.97 -1.00
C GLN A 96 -1.81 21.06 -2.00
N ILE A 97 -2.36 19.88 -2.27
CA ILE A 97 -1.84 18.89 -3.22
C ILE A 97 -2.99 18.43 -4.11
N HIS A 98 -2.73 18.24 -5.40
CA HIS A 98 -3.69 17.65 -6.33
C HIS A 98 -3.92 16.17 -6.00
N ALA A 99 -5.16 15.70 -6.18
CA ALA A 99 -5.52 14.31 -5.92
C ALA A 99 -4.79 13.32 -6.86
N ASP A 100 -4.34 13.80 -8.03
CA ASP A 100 -3.56 13.05 -9.02
C ASP A 100 -2.04 13.09 -8.76
N ALA A 101 -1.57 13.70 -7.66
CA ALA A 101 -0.15 13.90 -7.42
C ALA A 101 0.63 12.62 -7.15
N ALA A 102 -0.05 11.52 -6.83
CA ALA A 102 0.55 10.20 -6.68
C ALA A 102 -0.51 9.09 -6.79
N SER A 103 -0.05 7.93 -7.24
CA SER A 103 -0.79 6.68 -7.19
C SER A 103 0.12 5.54 -6.75
N THR A 104 -0.45 4.48 -6.17
CA THR A 104 0.34 3.30 -5.81
C THR A 104 0.85 2.58 -7.04
N THR A 105 0.06 2.55 -8.12
CA THR A 105 0.45 1.88 -9.38
C THR A 105 1.66 2.55 -10.02
N GLU A 106 1.78 3.88 -9.95
CA GLU A 106 2.95 4.59 -10.45
C GLU A 106 4.16 4.38 -9.52
N ALA A 107 3.99 4.59 -8.22
CA ALA A 107 5.04 4.38 -7.24
C ALA A 107 5.65 2.97 -7.30
N LEU A 108 4.80 1.96 -7.49
CA LEU A 108 5.23 0.56 -7.59
C LEU A 108 6.06 0.24 -8.83
N THR A 109 5.97 1.03 -9.91
CA THR A 109 6.86 0.87 -11.08
C THR A 109 8.31 1.21 -10.76
N HIS A 110 8.55 1.97 -9.70
CA HIS A 110 9.88 2.38 -9.22
C HIS A 110 10.29 1.63 -7.94
N CYS A 111 9.42 0.78 -7.40
CA CYS A 111 9.66 0.06 -6.16
C CYS A 111 10.84 -0.92 -6.31
N GLN A 112 11.78 -0.85 -5.37
CA GLN A 112 12.99 -1.70 -5.36
C GLN A 112 12.99 -2.72 -4.22
N VAL A 113 12.11 -2.57 -3.24
CA VAL A 113 12.00 -3.48 -2.11
C VAL A 113 10.88 -4.50 -2.34
N PRO A 114 11.01 -5.74 -1.85
CA PRO A 114 9.95 -6.74 -1.95
C PRO A 114 8.62 -6.27 -1.37
N VAL A 115 7.51 -6.69 -1.98
CA VAL A 115 6.17 -6.31 -1.54
C VAL A 115 5.29 -7.55 -1.33
N LEU A 116 4.66 -7.65 -0.16
CA LEU A 116 3.56 -8.57 0.11
C LEU A 116 2.23 -7.82 -0.03
N PHE A 117 1.39 -8.30 -0.94
CA PHE A 117 0.02 -7.84 -1.10
C PHE A 117 -0.94 -8.83 -0.47
N VAL A 118 -1.89 -8.32 0.31
CA VAL A 118 -2.98 -9.13 0.90
C VAL A 118 -4.32 -8.46 0.61
N HIS A 119 -5.37 -9.25 0.32
CA HIS A 119 -6.72 -8.72 0.13
C HIS A 119 -7.77 -9.82 0.30
N GLY A 120 -8.95 -9.42 0.76
CA GLY A 120 -10.14 -10.28 0.82
C GLY A 120 -10.97 -10.22 -0.47
N THR A 121 -11.57 -11.34 -0.91
CA THR A 121 -12.41 -11.33 -2.13
C THR A 121 -13.73 -10.60 -1.97
N ASP A 122 -14.24 -10.50 -0.75
CA ASP A 122 -15.55 -9.92 -0.43
C ASP A 122 -15.42 -8.50 0.15
N ASP A 123 -14.28 -7.85 -0.12
CA ASP A 123 -14.07 -6.46 0.29
C ASP A 123 -14.97 -5.54 -0.55
N HIS A 124 -16.02 -5.05 0.09
CA HIS A 124 -17.01 -4.16 -0.53
C HIS A 124 -16.62 -2.67 -0.45
N PHE A 125 -15.56 -2.34 0.27
CA PHE A 125 -15.10 -0.96 0.43
C PHE A 125 -13.93 -0.63 -0.50
N VAL A 126 -12.92 -1.52 -0.55
CA VAL A 126 -11.82 -1.45 -1.52
C VAL A 126 -11.88 -2.71 -2.38
N PRO A 127 -12.23 -2.62 -3.67
CA PRO A 127 -12.34 -3.81 -4.51
C PRO A 127 -10.99 -4.51 -4.69
N VAL A 128 -11.00 -5.84 -4.64
CA VAL A 128 -9.80 -6.68 -4.77
C VAL A 128 -9.04 -6.45 -6.07
N GLU A 129 -9.72 -5.97 -7.11
CA GLU A 129 -9.16 -5.58 -8.40
C GLU A 129 -8.04 -4.55 -8.26
N MET A 130 -8.17 -3.63 -7.29
CA MET A 130 -7.13 -2.62 -7.03
C MET A 130 -5.84 -3.26 -6.53
N THR A 131 -5.92 -4.35 -5.77
CA THR A 131 -4.73 -5.12 -5.38
C THR A 131 -4.12 -5.86 -6.57
N TYR A 132 -4.92 -6.38 -7.49
CA TYR A 132 -4.38 -6.98 -8.72
C TYR A 132 -3.69 -5.93 -9.61
N GLU A 133 -4.23 -4.72 -9.71
CA GLU A 133 -3.58 -3.61 -10.41
C GLU A 133 -2.24 -3.25 -9.75
N ASN A 134 -2.21 -3.10 -8.44
CA ASN A 134 -0.99 -2.85 -7.66
C ASN A 134 0.05 -3.96 -7.85
N TYR A 135 -0.39 -5.22 -7.74
CA TYR A 135 0.49 -6.37 -7.94
C TYR A 135 1.09 -6.39 -9.35
N LYS A 136 0.27 -6.11 -10.37
CA LYS A 136 0.73 -6.05 -11.77
C LYS A 136 1.74 -4.92 -12.00
N ALA A 137 1.53 -3.76 -11.40
CA ALA A 137 2.39 -2.59 -11.55
C ALA A 137 3.74 -2.71 -10.82
N CYS A 138 3.78 -3.52 -9.77
CA CYS A 138 4.98 -3.66 -8.93
C CYS A 138 6.16 -4.24 -9.72
N ALA A 139 7.26 -3.49 -9.78
CA ALA A 139 8.48 -3.88 -10.50
C ALA A 139 9.39 -4.80 -9.68
N SER A 140 9.29 -4.77 -8.35
CA SER A 140 10.12 -5.57 -7.45
C SER A 140 9.59 -6.98 -7.25
N GLU A 141 10.35 -7.80 -6.51
CA GLU A 141 9.88 -9.10 -6.04
C GLU A 141 8.58 -8.93 -5.22
N LYS A 142 7.63 -9.84 -5.44
CA LYS A 142 6.30 -9.68 -4.88
C LYS A 142 5.64 -10.99 -4.52
N ARG A 143 4.81 -10.95 -3.49
CA ARG A 143 3.95 -12.06 -3.05
C ARG A 143 2.52 -11.59 -2.96
N LEU A 144 1.57 -12.51 -3.11
CA LEU A 144 0.14 -12.21 -3.09
C LEU A 144 -0.60 -13.25 -2.25
N LEU A 145 -1.41 -12.77 -1.32
CA LEU A 145 -2.40 -13.58 -0.60
C LEU A 145 -3.79 -13.00 -0.87
N ILE A 146 -4.62 -13.76 -1.56
CA ILE A 146 -6.05 -13.46 -1.68
C ILE A 146 -6.82 -14.38 -0.76
N VAL A 147 -7.63 -13.79 0.11
CA VAL A 147 -8.39 -14.51 1.15
C VAL A 147 -9.86 -14.60 0.75
N PRO A 148 -10.33 -15.81 0.35
CA PRO A 148 -11.72 -15.99 -0.05
C PRO A 148 -12.71 -15.66 1.07
N GLY A 149 -13.73 -14.85 0.73
CA GLY A 149 -14.80 -14.48 1.65
C GLY A 149 -14.41 -13.55 2.79
N ALA A 150 -13.22 -12.93 2.76
CA ALA A 150 -12.84 -11.88 3.70
C ALA A 150 -13.32 -10.52 3.19
N ASP A 151 -13.96 -9.76 4.06
CA ASP A 151 -14.34 -8.36 3.84
C ASP A 151 -13.17 -7.41 4.20
N HIS A 152 -13.39 -6.11 4.06
CA HIS A 152 -12.38 -5.06 4.23
C HIS A 152 -11.59 -5.20 5.53
N CYS A 153 -10.26 -5.30 5.44
CA CYS A 153 -9.34 -5.44 6.57
C CYS A 153 -9.55 -6.71 7.43
N LEU A 154 -10.31 -7.69 6.96
CA LEU A 154 -10.61 -8.91 7.72
C LEU A 154 -9.80 -10.14 7.28
N SER A 155 -8.85 -9.98 6.35
CA SER A 155 -8.02 -11.07 5.81
C SER A 155 -7.34 -11.89 6.92
N TYR A 156 -6.72 -11.22 7.89
CA TYR A 156 -6.07 -11.88 9.03
C TYR A 156 -7.06 -12.67 9.90
N LEU A 157 -8.21 -12.09 10.20
CA LEU A 157 -9.22 -12.76 11.06
C LEU A 157 -9.84 -13.96 10.37
N LYS A 158 -10.00 -13.90 9.04
CA LYS A 158 -10.62 -14.96 8.25
C LYS A 158 -9.71 -16.16 8.06
N GLU A 159 -8.43 -15.92 7.73
CA GLU A 159 -7.46 -16.96 7.39
C GLU A 159 -6.12 -16.72 8.11
N LYS A 160 -6.17 -16.66 9.44
CA LYS A 160 -5.02 -16.38 10.32
C LYS A 160 -3.78 -17.20 9.97
N ASN A 161 -3.95 -18.53 9.85
CA ASN A 161 -2.81 -19.44 9.60
C ASN A 161 -2.16 -19.20 8.22
N ALA A 162 -2.95 -18.91 7.20
CA ALA A 162 -2.44 -18.59 5.86
C ALA A 162 -1.71 -17.25 5.86
N TYR A 163 -2.28 -16.26 6.54
CA TYR A 163 -1.70 -14.93 6.68
C TYR A 163 -0.35 -14.97 7.41
N GLU A 164 -0.29 -15.62 8.57
CA GLU A 164 0.94 -15.74 9.35
C GLU A 164 2.03 -16.52 8.60
N ARG A 165 1.66 -17.57 7.88
CA ARG A 165 2.59 -18.33 7.07
C ARG A 165 3.21 -17.50 5.95
N ILE A 166 2.38 -16.82 5.13
CA ILE A 166 2.90 -16.02 4.01
C ILE A 166 3.71 -14.81 4.49
N ALA A 167 3.31 -14.20 5.61
CA ALA A 167 4.07 -13.11 6.21
C ALA A 167 5.46 -13.58 6.65
N LYS A 168 5.53 -14.75 7.31
CA LYS A 168 6.81 -15.34 7.72
C LYS A 168 7.69 -15.68 6.53
N GLU A 169 7.14 -16.38 5.53
CA GLU A 169 7.86 -16.70 4.29
C GLU A 169 8.36 -15.44 3.57
N PHE A 170 7.55 -14.39 3.56
CA PHE A 170 7.91 -13.11 2.96
C PHE A 170 9.08 -12.44 3.68
N TRP A 171 9.08 -12.41 5.01
CA TRP A 171 10.19 -11.85 5.79
C TRP A 171 11.48 -12.64 5.60
N GLU A 172 11.42 -13.97 5.60
CA GLU A 172 12.59 -14.83 5.33
C GLU A 172 13.21 -14.53 3.94
N ILE A 173 12.38 -14.32 2.92
CA ILE A 173 12.84 -13.93 1.57
C ILE A 173 13.51 -12.55 1.60
N CYS A 174 12.92 -11.56 2.29
CA CYS A 174 13.47 -10.22 2.39
C CYS A 174 14.86 -10.22 3.06
N GLU A 175 15.05 -11.02 4.10
CA GLU A 175 16.32 -11.16 4.81
C GLU A 175 17.37 -11.84 3.92
N GLN A 176 17.05 -12.95 3.27
CA GLN A 176 17.95 -13.66 2.37
C GLN A 176 18.43 -12.79 1.20
N ARG A 177 17.55 -11.96 0.63
CA ARG A 177 17.91 -11.05 -0.46
C ARG A 177 18.94 -10.00 -0.03
N LYS A 178 18.88 -9.52 1.20
CA LYS A 178 19.86 -8.56 1.72
C LYS A 178 21.22 -9.19 2.01
N GLU A 179 21.23 -10.44 2.43
CA GLU A 179 22.48 -11.19 2.65
C GLU A 179 23.16 -11.56 1.32
N ASN A 180 22.38 -11.78 0.24
CA ASN A 180 22.87 -12.16 -1.08
C ASN A 180 22.25 -11.29 -2.20
N PRO A 181 22.76 -10.08 -2.44
CA PRO A 181 22.20 -9.12 -3.42
C PRO A 181 22.25 -9.60 -4.89
N GLN A 182 22.76 -10.79 -5.15
CA GLN A 182 22.92 -11.36 -6.51
C GLN A 182 21.86 -12.41 -6.88
N ILE A 183 20.84 -12.61 -6.03
CA ILE A 183 19.73 -13.53 -6.33
C ILE A 183 18.52 -12.76 -6.88
#